data_5957770a9207043ca75e7700c4dd8d92
#
_entry.id   5957770a9207043ca75e7700c4dd8d92
#
_cell.length_a   1.000
_cell.length_b   1.000
_cell.length_c   1.000
_cell.angle_alpha   90.00
_cell.angle_beta   90.00
_cell.angle_gamma   90.00
#
_symmetry.space_group_name_H-M   'P 1'
#
loop_
_entity.id
_entity.type
_entity.pdbx_description
1 polymer ?
#
loop_
_entity_poly.entity_id
_entity_poly.type
_entity_poly.pdbx_seq_one_letter_code
_entity_poly.pdbx_strand_id
1 'polypeptide(L)' 'MPFTFSLEHEDGSPAEPLTFSTAVPNWRPGDTIPLGGNRTLCVVDIRPGPEPDGDPVLVVEAA' A
#
# COMPACT_ATOMS: atom_id res chain seq x y z
N MET A 1 17.36 -4.39 -0.70
CA MET A 1 16.52 -4.26 -1.89
C MET A 1 15.16 -3.70 -1.50
N PRO A 2 14.59 -2.82 -2.30
CA PRO A 2 13.28 -2.29 -1.97
C PRO A 2 12.18 -3.33 -2.17
N PHE A 3 11.13 -3.20 -1.40
CA PHE A 3 9.93 -4.01 -1.54
C PHE A 3 8.89 -3.17 -2.27
N THR A 4 8.15 -3.78 -3.17
CA THR A 4 7.12 -3.12 -3.95
C THR A 4 5.75 -3.63 -3.55
N PHE A 5 4.81 -2.73 -3.35
CA PHE A 5 3.43 -3.07 -3.01
C PHE A 5 2.50 -2.38 -3.97
N SER A 6 1.37 -3.03 -4.28
CA SER A 6 0.29 -2.39 -5.01
C SER A 6 -0.62 -1.71 -4.00
N LEU A 7 -1.13 -0.54 -4.34
CA LEU A 7 -2.02 0.22 -3.46
C LEU A 7 -3.43 0.24 -4.03
N GLU A 8 -4.41 -0.09 -3.20
CA GLU A 8 -5.82 -0.08 -3.56
C GLU A 8 -6.64 0.53 -2.44
N HIS A 9 -7.82 1.02 -2.78
CA HIS A 9 -8.81 1.45 -1.80
C HIS A 9 -9.63 0.26 -1.31
N GLU A 10 -10.42 0.46 -0.26
CA GLU A 10 -11.21 -0.62 0.34
C GLU A 10 -12.21 -1.23 -0.63
N ASP A 11 -12.70 -0.46 -1.59
CA ASP A 11 -13.65 -0.94 -2.60
C ASP A 11 -12.98 -1.67 -3.76
N GLY A 12 -11.66 -1.81 -3.73
CA GLY A 12 -10.90 -2.45 -4.80
C GLY A 12 -10.45 -1.51 -5.90
N SER A 13 -10.84 -0.23 -5.86
CA SER A 13 -10.40 0.72 -6.86
C SER A 13 -8.91 1.06 -6.65
N PRO A 14 -8.18 1.38 -7.73
CA PRO A 14 -6.76 1.70 -7.61
C PRO A 14 -6.55 3.00 -6.86
N ALA A 15 -5.54 3.01 -5.98
CA ALA A 15 -5.13 4.21 -5.28
C ALA A 15 -4.08 4.97 -6.10
N GLU A 16 -3.78 6.18 -5.69
CA GLU A 16 -2.68 6.95 -6.25
C GLU A 16 -1.64 7.21 -5.16
N PRO A 17 -0.38 6.81 -5.38
CA PRO A 17 0.14 6.08 -6.56
C PRO A 17 -0.37 4.64 -6.60
N LEU A 18 -0.29 4.01 -7.77
CA LEU A 18 -0.72 2.63 -7.95
C LEU A 18 0.20 1.65 -7.24
N THR A 19 1.47 1.99 -7.14
CA THR A 19 2.48 1.16 -6.50
C THR A 19 3.31 1.99 -5.54
N PHE A 20 3.91 1.29 -4.58
CA PHE A 20 4.72 1.92 -3.55
C PHE A 20 5.96 1.06 -3.31
N SER A 21 7.14 1.66 -3.41
CA SER A 21 8.40 0.99 -3.13
C SER A 21 8.97 1.48 -1.82
N THR A 22 9.37 0.55 -0.96
CA THR A 22 9.83 0.89 0.37
C THR A 22 10.88 -0.12 0.84
N ALA A 23 11.73 0.29 1.75
CA ALA A 23 12.67 -0.61 2.41
C ALA A 23 12.01 -1.38 3.56
N VAL A 24 10.77 -1.06 3.91
CA VAL A 24 10.05 -1.70 5.02
C VAL A 24 9.16 -2.81 4.48
N PRO A 25 9.39 -4.09 4.84
CA PRO A 25 8.56 -5.19 4.37
C PRO A 25 7.32 -5.47 5.22
N ASN A 26 7.26 -4.94 6.43
CA ASN A 26 6.28 -5.34 7.46
C ASN A 26 5.24 -4.26 7.72
N TRP A 27 4.43 -3.97 6.71
CA TRP A 27 3.32 -3.04 6.88
C TRP A 27 2.17 -3.70 7.63
N ARG A 28 1.46 -2.93 8.43
CA ARG A 28 0.34 -3.40 9.24
C ARG A 28 -0.82 -2.42 9.17
N PRO A 29 -2.06 -2.88 9.38
CA PRO A 29 -3.19 -1.97 9.52
C PRO A 29 -2.91 -0.95 10.64
N GLY A 30 -3.17 0.31 10.34
CA GLY A 30 -2.88 1.42 11.25
C GLY A 30 -1.59 2.17 10.93
N ASP A 31 -0.72 1.60 10.10
CA ASP A 31 0.49 2.29 9.67
C ASP A 31 0.13 3.41 8.69
N THR A 32 0.99 4.41 8.61
CA THR A 32 0.80 5.53 7.69
C THR A 32 1.93 5.56 6.68
N ILE A 33 1.60 5.97 5.46
CA ILE A 33 2.54 6.09 4.36
C ILE A 33 2.63 7.56 3.97
N PRO A 34 3.74 8.23 4.27
CA PRO A 34 3.92 9.61 3.81
C PRO A 34 4.25 9.63 2.32
N LEU A 35 3.49 10.40 1.56
CA LEU A 35 3.68 10.52 0.12
C LEU A 35 4.46 11.77 -0.29
N GLY A 36 4.82 12.60 0.68
CA GLY A 36 5.40 13.91 0.40
C GLY A 36 4.31 14.94 0.11
N GLY A 37 4.69 16.19 0.09
CA GLY A 37 3.72 17.26 -0.01
C GLY A 37 2.72 17.19 1.09
N ASN A 38 1.67 17.38 1.33
CA ASN A 38 0.78 17.23 2.47
C ASN A 38 -0.08 15.96 2.37
N ARG A 39 0.42 14.93 1.68
CA ARG A 39 -0.36 13.72 1.45
C ARG A 39 0.16 12.58 2.32
N THR A 40 -0.75 11.89 2.96
CA THR A 40 -0.47 10.71 3.77
C THR A 40 -1.59 9.70 3.55
N LEU A 41 -1.22 8.43 3.41
CA LEU A 41 -2.19 7.34 3.33
C LEU A 41 -2.12 6.53 4.61
N CYS A 42 -3.26 5.97 5.01
CA CYS A 42 -3.34 5.07 6.15
C CYS A 42 -3.58 3.66 5.63
N VAL A 43 -2.77 2.69 6.07
CA VAL A 43 -2.97 1.29 5.71
C VAL A 43 -4.12 0.76 6.55
N VAL A 44 -5.14 0.21 5.92
CA VAL A 44 -6.29 -0.36 6.62
C VAL A 44 -6.34 -1.88 6.54
N ASP A 45 -5.67 -2.48 5.56
CA ASP A 45 -5.60 -3.93 5.44
C ASP A 45 -4.45 -4.30 4.51
N ILE A 46 -4.08 -5.57 4.53
CA ILE A 46 -3.05 -6.13 3.66
C ILE A 46 -3.61 -7.39 3.03
N ARG A 47 -3.52 -7.51 1.72
CA ARG A 47 -4.03 -8.66 0.98
C ARG A 47 -2.93 -9.28 0.14
N PRO A 48 -3.00 -10.60 -0.11
CA PRO A 48 -2.10 -11.20 -1.09
C PRO A 48 -2.44 -10.66 -2.48
N GLY A 49 -1.42 -10.53 -3.33
CA GLY A 49 -1.65 -10.13 -4.71
C GLY A 49 -2.35 -11.22 -5.51
N PRO A 50 -2.77 -10.91 -6.75
CA PRO A 50 -3.44 -11.88 -7.60
C PRO A 50 -2.54 -13.05 -8.02
N GLU A 51 -1.24 -12.86 -7.97
CA GLU A 51 -0.27 -13.90 -8.33
C GLU A 51 0.51 -14.32 -7.09
N PRO A 52 0.81 -15.62 -6.92
CA PRO A 52 1.57 -16.10 -5.75
C PRO A 52 2.94 -15.44 -5.60
N ASP A 53 3.58 -15.13 -6.73
CA ASP A 53 4.90 -14.51 -6.75
C ASP A 53 4.83 -13.00 -6.99
N GLY A 54 3.62 -12.45 -7.05
CA GLY A 54 3.42 -11.02 -7.30
C GLY A 54 3.52 -10.20 -6.03
N ASP A 55 3.46 -8.89 -6.22
CA ASP A 55 3.52 -7.96 -5.11
C ASP A 55 2.26 -8.04 -4.25
N PRO A 56 2.39 -8.00 -2.93
CA PRO A 56 1.21 -7.91 -2.07
C PRO A 56 0.50 -6.57 -2.25
N VAL A 57 -0.76 -6.53 -1.84
CA VAL A 57 -1.61 -5.34 -1.96
C VAL A 57 -1.79 -4.72 -0.58
N LEU A 58 -1.53 -3.43 -0.49
CA LEU A 58 -1.87 -2.64 0.70
C LEU A 58 -3.17 -1.91 0.42
N VAL A 59 -4.17 -2.17 1.24
CA VAL A 59 -5.43 -1.43 1.16
C VAL A 59 -5.26 -0.17 1.99
N VAL A 60 -5.48 0.97 1.38
CA VAL A 60 -5.18 2.26 1.99
C VAL A 60 -6.37 3.20 1.89
N GLU A 61 -6.37 4.20 2.76
CA GLU A 61 -7.32 5.32 2.68
C GLU A 61 -6.57 6.62 2.93
N ALA A 62 -7.15 7.72 2.50
CA ALA A 62 -6.57 9.03 2.76
C ALA A 62 -6.64 9.33 4.26
N ALA A 63 -5.50 9.74 4.80
CA ALA A 63 -5.39 10.08 6.21
C ALA A 63 -5.80 11.52 6.46
#